data_c48b1bc66a3b321509a5e8672cfc9c6f
#
_entry.id   c48b1bc66a3b321509a5e8672cfc9c6f
#
_cell.length_a   1.000
_cell.length_b   1.000
_cell.length_c   1.000
_cell.angle_alpha   90.00
_cell.angle_beta   90.00
_cell.angle_gamma   90.00
#
_symmetry.space_group_name_H-M   'P 1'
#
loop_
_entity.id
_entity.type
_entity.pdbx_description
1 polymer ?
#
loop_
_entity_poly.entity_id
_entity_poly.type
_entity_poly.pdbx_seq_one_letter_code
_entity_poly.pdbx_strand_id
1 'polypeptide(L)'
;MKKQYSKLPESMKNMEMYGFHWMEFVVSVPSPLYIITSYKNNGQPNACMQSWTTFTGGKNGYFAIVSAVSKYGHLYQTLHEAGDAVINFMSADLYDKCMSSCKNNGFEIDEIKTAGLTSVKAEMVNAPLIDECFMNLECRFRWEREIVEGDDYVLVCLEIV
;
A
#
# COMPACT_ATOMS: atom_id res chain seq x y z
N MET A 1 12.08 -33.13 7.06
CA MET A 1 12.01 -33.11 5.59
C MET A 1 11.04 -32.02 5.18
N LYS A 2 11.46 -31.04 4.41
CA LYS A 2 10.53 -30.01 3.89
C LYS A 2 9.62 -30.62 2.83
N LYS A 3 8.32 -30.36 2.93
CA LYS A 3 7.36 -30.80 1.89
C LYS A 3 7.59 -29.96 0.63
N GLN A 4 7.71 -30.62 -0.50
CA GLN A 4 7.69 -29.99 -1.81
C GLN A 4 6.32 -30.21 -2.45
N TYR A 5 5.74 -29.15 -2.98
CA TYR A 5 4.46 -29.21 -3.67
C TYR A 5 4.68 -28.91 -5.15
N SER A 6 4.22 -29.78 -6.00
CA SER A 6 4.30 -29.60 -7.46
C SER A 6 3.10 -28.82 -8.04
N LYS A 7 2.09 -28.59 -7.24
CA LYS A 7 0.87 -27.87 -7.60
C LYS A 7 0.21 -27.27 -6.37
N LEU A 8 -0.62 -26.27 -6.58
CA LEU A 8 -1.37 -25.59 -5.52
C LEU A 8 -2.22 -26.61 -4.73
N PRO A 9 -2.14 -26.65 -3.39
CA PRO A 9 -3.03 -27.44 -2.57
C PRO A 9 -4.50 -27.05 -2.77
N GLU A 10 -5.43 -28.02 -2.68
CA GLU A 10 -6.86 -27.78 -2.87
C GLU A 10 -7.42 -26.70 -1.91
N SER A 11 -6.89 -26.63 -0.69
CA SER A 11 -7.24 -25.59 0.29
C SER A 11 -6.91 -24.16 -0.16
N MET A 12 -6.12 -24.01 -1.20
CA MET A 12 -5.65 -22.73 -1.72
C MET A 12 -6.17 -22.43 -3.14
N LYS A 13 -7.14 -23.20 -3.63
CA LYS A 13 -7.68 -23.07 -5.00
C LYS A 13 -8.26 -21.69 -5.33
N ASN A 14 -8.67 -20.94 -4.32
CA ASN A 14 -9.23 -19.60 -4.47
C ASN A 14 -8.20 -18.48 -4.22
N MET A 15 -6.91 -18.82 -4.06
CA MET A 15 -5.84 -17.84 -3.86
C MET A 15 -5.21 -17.49 -5.22
N GLU A 16 -5.00 -16.20 -5.45
CA GLU A 16 -4.25 -15.72 -6.61
C GLU A 16 -2.75 -15.75 -6.35
N MET A 17 -1.98 -16.16 -7.37
CA MET A 17 -0.54 -16.04 -7.37
C MET A 17 -0.13 -14.71 -8.00
N TYR A 18 0.59 -13.92 -7.25
CA TYR A 18 0.97 -12.56 -7.63
C TYR A 18 2.43 -12.52 -8.11
N GLY A 19 2.71 -13.06 -9.30
CA GLY A 19 4.04 -12.93 -9.92
C GLY A 19 5.21 -13.63 -9.23
N PHE A 20 5.05 -14.08 -7.98
CA PHE A 20 6.04 -14.79 -7.18
C PHE A 20 5.77 -16.29 -7.15
N HIS A 21 6.78 -17.05 -6.80
CA HIS A 21 6.57 -18.46 -6.53
C HIS A 21 5.72 -18.60 -5.27
N TRP A 22 4.48 -19.04 -5.40
CA TRP A 22 3.47 -19.09 -4.33
C TRP A 22 3.92 -19.82 -3.06
N MET A 23 4.81 -20.80 -3.20
CA MET A 23 5.37 -21.53 -2.05
C MET A 23 6.28 -20.69 -1.17
N GLU A 24 6.87 -19.65 -1.71
CA GLU A 24 7.89 -18.86 -1.03
C GLU A 24 7.30 -17.66 -0.30
N PHE A 25 6.27 -17.05 -0.87
CA PHE A 25 5.80 -15.76 -0.38
C PHE A 25 4.30 -15.70 -0.09
N VAL A 26 3.47 -15.97 -1.07
CA VAL A 26 2.05 -15.57 -1.05
C VAL A 26 1.23 -16.37 -0.05
N VAL A 27 1.54 -17.65 0.13
CA VAL A 27 0.75 -18.55 0.97
C VAL A 27 1.32 -18.80 2.36
N SER A 28 2.54 -18.33 2.60
CA SER A 28 3.26 -18.61 3.86
C SER A 28 3.26 -17.42 4.82
N VAL A 29 3.05 -16.22 4.30
CA VAL A 29 3.13 -14.99 5.10
C VAL A 29 1.82 -14.20 4.95
N PRO A 30 0.88 -14.35 5.88
CA PRO A 30 -0.30 -13.51 5.93
C PRO A 30 0.09 -12.04 6.09
N SER A 31 -0.44 -11.18 5.24
CA SER A 31 -0.23 -9.74 5.31
C SER A 31 -1.56 -9.02 5.16
N PRO A 32 -1.80 -7.95 5.93
CA PRO A 32 -2.98 -7.14 5.74
C PRO A 32 -2.92 -6.44 4.37
N LEU A 33 -4.08 -6.33 3.74
CA LEU A 33 -4.22 -5.56 2.51
C LEU A 33 -4.80 -4.18 2.83
N TYR A 34 -4.21 -3.13 2.28
CA TYR A 34 -4.61 -1.74 2.51
C TYR A 34 -4.23 -0.86 1.32
N ILE A 35 -4.74 0.38 1.30
CA ILE A 35 -4.38 1.38 0.30
C ILE A 35 -3.61 2.51 0.97
N ILE A 36 -2.51 2.93 0.38
CA ILE A 36 -1.83 4.19 0.72
C ILE A 36 -2.31 5.27 -0.26
N THR A 37 -2.82 6.35 0.29
CA THR A 37 -3.26 7.52 -0.49
C THR A 37 -2.35 8.71 -0.23
N SER A 38 -2.19 9.55 -1.24
CA SER A 38 -1.41 10.79 -1.21
C SER A 38 -1.92 11.74 -2.31
N TYR A 39 -1.49 12.99 -2.32
CA TYR A 39 -1.75 13.88 -3.46
C TYR A 39 -0.56 13.92 -4.41
N LYS A 40 -0.84 13.82 -5.70
CA LYS A 40 0.08 14.14 -6.78
C LYS A 40 0.30 15.66 -6.83
N ASN A 41 1.39 16.14 -7.43
CA ASN A 41 1.70 17.57 -7.50
C ASN A 41 0.68 18.41 -8.30
N ASN A 42 -0.14 17.76 -9.13
CA ASN A 42 -1.28 18.39 -9.82
C ASN A 42 -2.57 18.42 -8.96
N GLY A 43 -2.51 17.97 -7.71
CA GLY A 43 -3.63 17.92 -6.76
C GLY A 43 -4.55 16.71 -6.91
N GLN A 44 -4.31 15.82 -7.87
CA GLN A 44 -5.11 14.60 -8.02
C GLN A 44 -4.74 13.55 -6.96
N PRO A 45 -5.72 12.87 -6.36
CA PRO A 45 -5.47 11.76 -5.47
C PRO A 45 -4.76 10.60 -6.16
N ASN A 46 -3.75 10.04 -5.48
CA ASN A 46 -3.12 8.78 -5.78
C ASN A 46 -3.61 7.71 -4.80
N ALA A 47 -3.79 6.49 -5.26
CA ALA A 47 -4.19 5.35 -4.45
C ALA A 47 -3.37 4.11 -4.83
N CYS A 48 -2.52 3.66 -3.93
CA CYS A 48 -1.60 2.55 -4.15
C CYS A 48 -1.92 1.40 -3.19
N MET A 49 -2.37 0.25 -3.71
CA MET A 49 -2.53 -0.95 -2.90
C MET A 49 -1.19 -1.49 -2.44
N GLN A 50 -1.14 -1.84 -1.15
CA GLN A 50 0.03 -2.40 -0.50
C GLN A 50 -0.37 -3.53 0.46
N SER A 51 0.60 -4.37 0.78
CA SER A 51 0.37 -5.54 1.64
C SER A 51 1.57 -5.82 2.56
N TRP A 52 2.79 -5.74 2.06
CA TRP A 52 3.97 -6.11 2.82
C TRP A 52 4.44 -4.99 3.74
N THR A 53 3.95 -5.03 4.96
CA THR A 53 4.21 -3.99 5.95
C THR A 53 4.36 -4.59 7.34
N THR A 54 5.24 -4.01 8.11
CA THR A 54 5.29 -4.20 9.56
C THR A 54 4.97 -2.90 10.27
N PHE A 55 4.19 -2.99 11.34
CA PHE A 55 3.89 -1.87 12.23
C PHE A 55 4.74 -2.01 13.48
N THR A 56 5.32 -0.92 13.91
CA THR A 56 6.13 -0.87 15.12
C THR A 56 5.86 0.43 15.87
N GLY A 57 6.13 0.44 17.14
CA GLY A 57 5.93 1.63 17.96
C GLY A 57 6.53 1.51 19.34
N GLY A 58 6.63 2.63 20.02
CA GLY A 58 7.18 2.72 21.34
C GLY A 58 7.26 4.17 21.84
N LYS A 59 8.22 4.44 22.70
CA LYS A 59 8.37 5.75 23.33
C LYS A 59 8.52 6.93 22.34
N ASN A 60 9.05 6.66 21.14
CA ASN A 60 9.37 7.70 20.15
C ASN A 60 8.35 7.80 19.01
N GLY A 61 7.18 7.16 19.12
CA GLY A 61 6.12 7.21 18.12
C GLY A 61 5.75 5.84 17.55
N TYR A 62 4.88 5.86 16.56
CA TYR A 62 4.39 4.67 15.85
C TYR A 62 4.74 4.78 14.38
N PHE A 63 5.11 3.66 13.77
CA PHE A 63 5.65 3.64 12.42
C PHE A 63 5.11 2.45 11.63
N ALA A 64 4.90 2.66 10.34
CA ALA A 64 4.69 1.62 9.35
C ALA A 64 5.94 1.52 8.46
N ILE A 65 6.51 0.32 8.34
CA ILE A 65 7.60 0.03 7.42
C ILE A 65 7.01 -0.74 6.24
N VAL A 66 6.79 -0.04 5.15
CA VAL A 66 6.21 -0.59 3.91
C VAL A 66 7.32 -1.06 3.00
N SER A 67 7.27 -2.30 2.55
CA SER A 67 8.25 -2.85 1.61
C SER A 67 7.73 -2.89 0.17
N ALA A 68 8.64 -3.09 -0.77
CA ALA A 68 8.36 -3.18 -2.20
C ALA A 68 7.64 -1.95 -2.79
N VAL A 69 7.98 -0.75 -2.30
CA VAL A 69 7.55 0.48 -2.95
C VAL A 69 8.41 0.72 -4.18
N SER A 70 7.78 0.73 -5.36
CA SER A 70 8.49 0.92 -6.63
C SER A 70 8.94 2.38 -6.80
N LYS A 71 10.21 2.58 -7.14
CA LYS A 71 10.78 3.90 -7.45
C LYS A 71 10.14 4.57 -8.67
N TYR A 72 9.43 3.80 -9.51
CA TYR A 72 8.73 4.31 -10.70
C TYR A 72 7.24 4.57 -10.45
N GLY A 73 6.75 4.30 -9.24
CA GLY A 73 5.33 4.47 -8.91
C GLY A 73 4.99 5.88 -8.42
N HIS A 74 3.74 6.27 -8.58
CA HIS A 74 3.26 7.57 -8.10
C HIS A 74 3.40 7.71 -6.58
N LEU A 75 3.22 6.64 -5.81
CA LEU A 75 3.41 6.68 -4.35
C LEU A 75 4.83 7.13 -3.98
N TYR A 76 5.84 6.56 -4.64
CA TYR A 76 7.23 6.95 -4.41
C TYR A 76 7.44 8.45 -4.67
N GLN A 77 6.99 8.91 -5.84
CA GLN A 77 7.09 10.32 -6.22
C GLN A 77 6.38 11.23 -5.21
N THR A 78 5.13 10.93 -4.85
CA THR A 78 4.34 11.78 -3.94
C THR A 78 4.90 11.82 -2.52
N LEU A 79 5.47 10.72 -2.02
CA LEU A 79 6.15 10.70 -0.73
C LEU A 79 7.38 11.63 -0.70
N HIS A 80 8.12 11.72 -1.81
CA HIS A 80 9.29 12.61 -1.92
C HIS A 80 8.91 14.07 -2.13
N GLU A 81 7.82 14.34 -2.84
CA GLU A 81 7.36 15.69 -3.14
C GLU A 81 6.61 16.34 -1.98
N ALA A 82 5.68 15.62 -1.35
CA ALA A 82 4.79 16.15 -0.31
C ALA A 82 5.05 15.59 1.08
N GLY A 83 5.54 14.37 1.18
CA GLY A 83 5.86 13.73 2.44
C GLY A 83 4.67 13.23 3.26
N ASP A 84 3.44 13.46 2.81
CA ASP A 84 2.21 13.13 3.52
C ASP A 84 1.47 11.97 2.85
N ALA A 85 0.91 11.07 3.64
CA ALA A 85 0.14 9.93 3.17
C ALA A 85 -0.89 9.46 4.21
N VAL A 86 -1.88 8.69 3.77
CA VAL A 86 -2.79 7.96 4.66
C VAL A 86 -2.78 6.48 4.32
N ILE A 87 -2.66 5.62 5.32
CA ILE A 87 -2.85 4.17 5.20
C ILE A 87 -4.31 3.86 5.51
N ASN A 88 -5.05 3.35 4.53
CA ASN A 88 -6.48 3.08 4.64
C ASN A 88 -6.72 1.58 4.63
N PHE A 89 -7.23 1.02 5.73
CA PHE A 89 -7.58 -0.39 5.85
C PHE A 89 -9.00 -0.63 5.37
N MET A 90 -9.12 -1.49 4.38
CA MET A 90 -10.39 -1.82 3.73
C MET A 90 -10.98 -3.12 4.27
N SER A 91 -12.30 -3.23 4.24
CA SER A 91 -13.00 -4.49 4.37
C SER A 91 -12.97 -5.30 3.07
N ALA A 92 -13.22 -6.61 3.15
CA ALA A 92 -13.13 -7.51 2.00
C ALA A 92 -14.10 -7.16 0.85
N ASP A 93 -15.23 -6.56 1.14
CA ASP A 93 -16.23 -6.11 0.16
C ASP A 93 -15.76 -4.93 -0.69
N LEU A 94 -14.74 -4.19 -0.25
CA LEU A 94 -14.14 -3.10 -1.01
C LEU A 94 -13.02 -3.56 -1.96
N TYR A 95 -12.64 -4.84 -1.93
CA TYR A 95 -11.48 -5.35 -2.67
C TYR A 95 -11.50 -4.98 -4.16
N ASP A 96 -12.61 -5.21 -4.86
CA ASP A 96 -12.71 -4.94 -6.31
C ASP A 96 -12.58 -3.46 -6.64
N LYS A 97 -13.16 -2.58 -5.82
CA LYS A 97 -12.99 -1.13 -5.96
C LYS A 97 -11.54 -0.72 -5.75
N CYS A 98 -10.94 -1.22 -4.69
CA CYS A 98 -9.55 -0.94 -4.36
C CYS A 98 -8.59 -1.44 -5.44
N MET A 99 -8.83 -2.63 -6.00
CA MET A 99 -8.07 -3.15 -7.15
C MET A 99 -8.26 -2.31 -8.41
N SER A 100 -9.43 -1.70 -8.59
CA SER A 100 -9.68 -0.85 -9.76
C SER A 100 -8.90 0.46 -9.71
N SER A 101 -8.59 1.00 -8.52
CA SER A 101 -7.77 2.20 -8.37
C SER A 101 -6.36 2.00 -8.97
N CYS A 102 -5.80 0.81 -8.82
CA CYS A 102 -4.48 0.48 -9.36
C CYS A 102 -4.44 0.30 -10.89
N LYS A 103 -5.60 0.09 -11.54
CA LYS A 103 -5.68 -0.14 -12.99
C LYS A 103 -5.75 1.13 -13.81
N ASN A 104 -6.28 2.20 -13.26
CA ASN A 104 -6.50 3.48 -13.93
C ASN A 104 -5.69 4.58 -13.23
N ASN A 105 -4.39 4.41 -13.22
CA ASN A 105 -3.46 5.23 -12.44
C ASN A 105 -2.68 6.26 -13.27
N GLY A 106 -3.22 6.75 -14.37
CA GLY A 106 -2.61 7.88 -15.09
C GLY A 106 -2.42 9.08 -14.16
N PHE A 107 -1.37 9.88 -14.41
CA PHE A 107 -1.02 10.99 -13.51
C PHE A 107 -2.16 12.01 -13.33
N GLU A 108 -2.96 12.24 -14.38
CA GLU A 108 -4.09 13.18 -14.38
C GLU A 108 -5.38 12.60 -13.78
N ILE A 109 -5.36 11.32 -13.36
CA ILE A 109 -6.56 10.63 -12.88
C ILE A 109 -6.67 10.78 -11.37
N ASP A 110 -7.88 11.11 -10.89
CA ASP A 110 -8.28 10.88 -9.51
C ASP A 110 -8.57 9.39 -9.33
N GLU A 111 -7.62 8.68 -8.75
CA GLU A 111 -7.67 7.21 -8.64
C GLU A 111 -8.72 6.76 -7.62
N ILE A 112 -9.00 7.56 -6.58
CA ILE A 112 -10.04 7.27 -5.57
C ILE A 112 -11.43 7.37 -6.21
N LYS A 113 -11.70 8.49 -6.86
CA LYS A 113 -12.99 8.74 -7.52
C LYS A 113 -13.24 7.76 -8.66
N THR A 114 -12.22 7.47 -9.47
CA THR A 114 -12.34 6.52 -10.60
C THR A 114 -12.64 5.09 -10.12
N ALA A 115 -12.18 4.72 -8.93
CA ALA A 115 -12.52 3.47 -8.27
C ALA A 115 -13.94 3.44 -7.66
N GLY A 116 -14.67 4.56 -7.69
CA GLY A 116 -15.97 4.67 -7.05
C GLY A 116 -15.88 4.69 -5.52
N LEU A 117 -14.79 5.25 -5.01
CA LEU A 117 -14.54 5.50 -3.59
C LEU A 117 -14.66 7.00 -3.28
N THR A 118 -14.85 7.32 -2.01
CA THR A 118 -15.05 8.68 -1.52
C THR A 118 -13.78 9.20 -0.86
N SER A 119 -13.23 10.28 -1.41
CA SER A 119 -12.08 10.97 -0.83
C SER A 119 -12.55 11.96 0.23
N VAL A 120 -11.98 11.89 1.43
CA VAL A 120 -12.21 12.84 2.54
C VAL A 120 -10.87 13.45 2.94
N LYS A 121 -10.89 14.71 3.38
CA LYS A 121 -9.70 15.41 3.85
C LYS A 121 -9.22 14.83 5.19
N ALA A 122 -7.94 14.53 5.29
CA ALA A 122 -7.29 14.18 6.54
C ALA A 122 -7.19 15.39 7.50
N GLU A 123 -7.00 15.13 8.78
CA GLU A 123 -6.93 16.16 9.82
C GLU A 123 -5.50 16.66 10.06
N MET A 124 -4.52 15.76 10.08
CA MET A 124 -3.15 16.03 10.49
C MET A 124 -2.16 16.15 9.33
N VAL A 125 -2.53 15.63 8.14
CA VAL A 125 -1.66 15.56 6.96
C VAL A 125 -2.38 16.09 5.71
N ASN A 126 -1.60 16.53 4.72
CA ASN A 126 -2.13 16.93 3.42
C ASN A 126 -2.22 15.73 2.46
N ALA A 127 -3.06 14.78 2.81
CA ALA A 127 -3.35 13.60 1.99
C ALA A 127 -4.83 13.22 2.12
N PRO A 128 -5.45 12.56 1.12
CA PRO A 128 -6.84 12.14 1.21
C PRO A 128 -6.94 10.82 2.00
N LEU A 129 -7.98 10.68 2.82
CA LEU A 129 -8.41 9.39 3.34
C LEU A 129 -9.59 8.85 2.51
N ILE A 130 -9.85 7.55 2.61
CA ILE A 130 -10.98 6.87 1.97
C ILE A 130 -12.07 6.64 3.03
N ASP A 131 -13.24 7.25 2.83
CA ASP A 131 -14.34 7.25 3.79
C ASP A 131 -14.88 5.84 4.09
N GLU A 132 -14.92 4.98 3.08
CA GLU A 132 -15.44 3.61 3.21
C GLU A 132 -14.49 2.67 3.97
N CYS A 133 -13.25 3.06 4.21
CA CYS A 133 -12.29 2.26 4.96
C CYS A 133 -12.58 2.31 6.46
N PHE A 134 -12.48 1.15 7.13
CA PHE A 134 -12.83 1.05 8.55
C PHE A 134 -11.77 1.64 9.49
N MET A 135 -10.56 1.91 9.01
CA MET A 135 -9.48 2.54 9.78
C MET A 135 -8.56 3.28 8.82
N ASN A 136 -8.18 4.49 9.21
CA ASN A 136 -7.29 5.37 8.46
C ASN A 136 -6.18 5.83 9.39
N LEU A 137 -4.92 5.65 8.98
CA LEU A 137 -3.74 6.10 9.71
C LEU A 137 -3.09 7.22 8.92
N GLU A 138 -3.11 8.41 9.46
CA GLU A 138 -2.43 9.57 8.88
C GLU A 138 -0.94 9.50 9.14
N CYS A 139 -0.13 9.71 8.10
CA CYS A 139 1.27 9.38 8.12
C CYS A 139 2.15 10.46 7.49
N ARG A 140 3.39 10.56 8.00
CA ARG A 140 4.45 11.36 7.39
C ARG A 140 5.63 10.48 6.99
N PHE A 141 6.11 10.67 5.77
CA PHE A 141 7.31 10.02 5.27
C PHE A 141 8.54 10.45 6.08
N ARG A 142 9.36 9.47 6.50
CA ARG A 142 10.55 9.71 7.31
C ARG A 142 11.84 9.37 6.58
N TRP A 143 11.89 8.20 5.96
CA TRP A 143 13.06 7.74 5.24
C TRP A 143 12.70 6.57 4.31
N GLU A 144 13.60 6.31 3.39
CA GLU A 144 13.62 5.08 2.59
C GLU A 144 14.95 4.35 2.73
N ARG A 145 14.94 3.06 2.37
CA ARG A 145 16.13 2.20 2.32
C ARG A 145 15.99 1.18 1.21
N GLU A 146 17.03 1.00 0.42
CA GLU A 146 17.18 -0.16 -0.46
C GLU A 146 17.48 -1.39 0.40
N ILE A 147 16.85 -2.53 0.10
CA ILE A 147 17.19 -3.82 0.70
C ILE A 147 18.44 -4.38 0.01
N VAL A 148 18.47 -4.24 -1.31
CA VAL A 148 19.62 -4.60 -2.16
C VAL A 148 20.02 -3.36 -2.93
N GLU A 149 21.31 -3.07 -2.97
CA GLU A 149 21.85 -1.91 -3.67
C GLU A 149 21.48 -1.93 -5.17
N GLY A 150 20.91 -0.84 -5.65
CA GLY A 150 20.46 -0.68 -7.04
C GLY A 150 19.10 -1.33 -7.36
N ASP A 151 18.35 -1.81 -6.36
CA ASP A 151 17.01 -2.34 -6.57
C ASP A 151 16.03 -1.23 -7.01
N ASP A 152 15.07 -1.62 -7.83
CA ASP A 152 13.95 -0.76 -8.26
C ASP A 152 12.89 -0.57 -7.15
N TYR A 153 13.00 -1.31 -6.07
CA TYR A 153 12.08 -1.29 -4.93
C TYR A 153 12.79 -0.91 -3.64
N VAL A 154 12.09 -0.15 -2.81
CA VAL A 154 12.60 0.32 -1.52
C VAL A 154 11.69 -0.06 -0.37
N LEU A 155 12.25 -0.05 0.84
CA LEU A 155 11.50 0.10 2.09
C LEU A 155 11.23 1.59 2.30
N VAL A 156 10.01 1.94 2.70
CA VAL A 156 9.69 3.28 3.18
C VAL A 156 9.21 3.24 4.62
N CYS A 157 9.62 4.23 5.41
CA CYS A 157 9.15 4.42 6.77
C CYS A 157 8.16 5.57 6.79
N LEU A 158 6.96 5.30 7.27
CA LEU A 158 5.89 6.26 7.50
C LEU A 158 5.66 6.36 9.02
N GLU A 159 5.80 7.55 9.57
CA GLU A 159 5.40 7.82 10.96
C GLU A 159 3.90 8.07 11.01
N ILE A 160 3.20 7.39 11.91
CA ILE A 160 1.77 7.57 12.19
C ILE A 160 1.63 8.75 13.15
N VAL A 161 0.85 9.77 12.77
CA VAL A 161 0.70 11.04 13.51
C VAL A 161 -0.68 11.23 14.12
#